data_5283ab3e9883e7ce2ce43e90dc03f520
#
_entry.id   5283ab3e9883e7ce2ce43e90dc03f520
#
_cell.length_a   1.000
_cell.length_b   1.000
_cell.length_c   1.000
_cell.angle_alpha   90.00
_cell.angle_beta   90.00
_cell.angle_gamma   90.00
#
_symmetry.space_group_name_H-M   'P 1'
#
loop_
_entity.id
_entity.type
_entity.pdbx_description
1 polymer ?
#
loop_
_entity_poly.entity_id
_entity_poly.type
_entity_poly.pdbx_seq_one_letter_code
_entity_poly.pdbx_strand_id
1 'polypeptide(L)'
;VGVAIIGNNGKDTLTINGDRHFPLQSVFKFHIALAVLSQIDQGNFSLNQKIKIEKKDLTPNLYSPIRDKYPNGTILPISKILEYTVSQSDNVGCDLLLKLIGGPQVVEEYFIKNNIKDVSIKINEEVQQANWDLQFENWTTPKAANEVLSQFYYNKTKLLSKKSYDFIWKTMKGTKT
;
A
#
# COMPACT_ATOMS: atom_id res chain seq x y z
N VAL A 1 16.64 -9.64 11.39
CA VAL A 1 16.00 -8.38 11.82
C VAL A 1 16.69 -7.22 11.13
N GLY A 2 15.90 -6.27 10.61
CA GLY A 2 16.35 -4.99 10.06
C GLY A 2 15.69 -3.84 10.80
N VAL A 3 16.44 -2.78 11.09
CA VAL A 3 15.95 -1.59 11.79
C VAL A 3 16.53 -0.34 11.13
N ALA A 4 15.72 0.68 10.99
CA ALA A 4 16.17 2.02 10.67
C ALA A 4 15.38 3.04 11.53
N ILE A 5 16.11 3.88 12.22
CA ILE A 5 15.53 4.94 13.05
C ILE A 5 16.12 6.27 12.59
N ILE A 6 15.25 7.25 12.39
CA ILE A 6 15.61 8.64 12.12
C ILE A 6 14.98 9.50 13.21
N GLY A 7 15.81 10.12 14.03
CA GLY A 7 15.39 11.02 15.10
C GLY A 7 15.88 12.43 14.89
N ASN A 8 15.49 13.36 15.78
CA ASN A 8 15.99 14.71 15.88
C ASN A 8 16.04 15.45 14.51
N ASN A 9 14.95 15.36 13.73
CA ASN A 9 14.84 15.94 12.38
C ASN A 9 15.96 15.49 11.41
N GLY A 10 16.34 14.21 11.48
CA GLY A 10 17.34 13.62 10.60
C GLY A 10 18.78 13.70 11.09
N LYS A 11 19.01 14.30 12.26
CA LYS A 11 20.38 14.44 12.83
C LYS A 11 20.87 13.16 13.50
N ASP A 12 19.95 12.37 14.05
CA ASP A 12 20.26 11.11 14.72
C ASP A 12 19.75 9.95 13.87
N THR A 13 20.65 9.06 13.47
CA THR A 13 20.30 7.88 12.69
C THR A 13 20.92 6.64 13.31
N LEU A 14 20.11 5.57 13.38
CA LEU A 14 20.57 4.24 13.76
C LEU A 14 20.07 3.24 12.73
N THR A 15 20.95 2.36 12.26
CA THR A 15 20.52 1.26 11.38
C THR A 15 21.16 -0.07 11.78
N ILE A 16 20.36 -1.13 11.72
CA ILE A 16 20.81 -2.52 11.81
C ILE A 16 20.32 -3.21 10.54
N ASN A 17 21.23 -3.78 9.76
CA ASN A 17 20.90 -4.38 8.45
C ASN A 17 20.10 -3.42 7.54
N GLY A 18 20.42 -2.11 7.61
CA GLY A 18 19.63 -1.05 7.00
C GLY A 18 19.49 -1.13 5.48
N ASP A 19 20.43 -1.78 4.79
CA ASP A 19 20.46 -1.97 3.34
C ASP A 19 20.09 -3.40 2.89
N ARG A 20 19.73 -4.27 3.84
CA ARG A 20 19.33 -5.65 3.54
C ARG A 20 17.85 -5.69 3.12
N HIS A 21 17.54 -6.54 2.14
CA HIS A 21 16.17 -6.75 1.68
C HIS A 21 15.37 -7.58 2.69
N PHE A 22 14.15 -7.13 2.97
CA PHE A 22 13.17 -7.82 3.78
C PHE A 22 11.83 -7.87 3.03
N PRO A 23 11.07 -8.97 3.09
CA PRO A 23 9.77 -9.05 2.46
C PRO A 23 8.83 -8.01 3.09
N LEU A 24 8.09 -7.30 2.25
CA LEU A 24 7.17 -6.24 2.67
C LEU A 24 5.97 -6.77 3.42
N GLN A 25 5.52 -7.99 3.09
CA GLN A 25 4.25 -8.51 3.61
C GLN A 25 3.15 -7.43 3.49
N SER A 26 2.24 -7.33 4.43
CA SER A 26 1.16 -6.33 4.37
C SER A 26 1.61 -4.87 4.42
N VAL A 27 2.87 -4.58 4.67
CA VAL A 27 3.39 -3.20 4.61
C VAL A 27 3.22 -2.58 3.21
N PHE A 28 3.30 -3.40 2.15
CA PHE A 28 3.13 -2.91 0.77
C PHE A 28 1.74 -2.33 0.48
N LYS A 29 0.71 -2.65 1.28
CA LYS A 29 -0.63 -2.08 1.14
C LYS A 29 -0.65 -0.56 1.36
N PHE A 30 0.20 -0.07 2.25
CA PHE A 30 0.42 1.37 2.40
C PHE A 30 1.05 1.98 1.13
N HIS A 31 2.02 1.29 0.54
CA HIS A 31 2.66 1.72 -0.71
C HIS A 31 1.64 1.79 -1.86
N ILE A 32 0.79 0.77 -1.99
CA ILE A 32 -0.31 0.75 -2.98
C ILE A 32 -1.27 1.93 -2.74
N ALA A 33 -1.64 2.19 -1.49
CA ALA A 33 -2.53 3.29 -1.17
C ALA A 33 -1.95 4.65 -1.58
N LEU A 34 -0.65 4.89 -1.38
CA LEU A 34 0.02 6.11 -1.85
C LEU A 34 -0.04 6.25 -3.38
N ALA A 35 0.22 5.18 -4.13
CA ALA A 35 0.15 5.19 -5.58
C ALA A 35 -1.28 5.45 -6.08
N VAL A 36 -2.30 4.79 -5.50
CA VAL A 36 -3.72 5.02 -5.83
C VAL A 36 -4.12 6.47 -5.55
N LEU A 37 -3.74 7.02 -4.40
CA LEU A 37 -4.06 8.40 -4.02
C LEU A 37 -3.36 9.42 -4.93
N SER A 38 -2.14 9.13 -5.38
CA SER A 38 -1.45 9.95 -6.39
C SER A 38 -2.22 9.97 -7.71
N GLN A 39 -2.75 8.84 -8.17
CA GLN A 39 -3.60 8.77 -9.36
C GLN A 39 -4.91 9.56 -9.19
N ILE A 40 -5.48 9.55 -7.98
CA ILE A 40 -6.65 10.36 -7.65
C ILE A 40 -6.31 11.85 -7.69
N ASP A 41 -5.16 12.26 -7.16
CA ASP A 41 -4.70 13.65 -7.18
C ASP A 41 -4.41 14.15 -8.61
N GLN A 42 -4.06 13.25 -9.53
CA GLN A 42 -3.89 13.52 -10.96
C GLN A 42 -5.24 13.56 -11.73
N GLY A 43 -6.36 13.23 -11.07
CA GLY A 43 -7.69 13.24 -11.68
C GLY A 43 -8.06 11.97 -12.46
N ASN A 44 -7.23 10.92 -12.43
CA ASN A 44 -7.51 9.65 -13.13
C ASN A 44 -8.66 8.88 -12.47
N PHE A 45 -8.85 9.05 -11.16
CA PHE A 45 -9.90 8.43 -10.36
C PHE A 45 -10.44 9.43 -9.33
N SER A 46 -11.51 9.02 -8.61
CA SER A 46 -11.97 9.77 -7.44
C SER A 46 -12.24 8.83 -6.25
N LEU A 47 -12.09 9.34 -5.02
CA LEU A 47 -12.39 8.59 -3.80
C LEU A 47 -13.83 8.04 -3.77
N ASN A 48 -14.77 8.75 -4.38
CA ASN A 48 -16.19 8.38 -4.43
C ASN A 48 -16.53 7.49 -5.63
N GLN A 49 -15.59 7.27 -6.55
CA GLN A 49 -15.79 6.38 -7.70
C GLN A 49 -16.12 4.98 -7.20
N LYS A 50 -17.23 4.44 -7.70
CA LYS A 50 -17.73 3.13 -7.32
C LYS A 50 -17.06 2.04 -8.16
N ILE A 51 -16.59 1.00 -7.49
CA ILE A 51 -16.03 -0.21 -8.09
C ILE A 51 -17.02 -1.34 -7.84
N LYS A 52 -17.41 -2.02 -8.91
CA LYS A 52 -18.18 -3.26 -8.84
C LYS A 52 -17.22 -4.41 -8.50
N ILE A 53 -17.48 -5.09 -7.41
CA ILE A 53 -16.75 -6.26 -6.95
C ILE A 53 -17.65 -7.46 -7.22
N GLU A 54 -17.24 -8.31 -8.11
CA GLU A 54 -17.98 -9.53 -8.46
C GLU A 54 -17.50 -10.71 -7.61
N LYS A 55 -18.30 -11.77 -7.53
CA LYS A 55 -17.93 -12.99 -6.78
C LYS A 55 -16.58 -13.57 -7.22
N LYS A 56 -16.24 -13.47 -8.51
CA LYS A 56 -14.96 -13.94 -9.06
C LYS A 56 -13.74 -13.14 -8.58
N ASP A 57 -13.95 -11.90 -8.13
CA ASP A 57 -12.89 -11.04 -7.59
C ASP A 57 -12.61 -11.34 -6.10
N LEU A 58 -13.46 -12.15 -5.47
CA LEU A 58 -13.34 -12.52 -4.05
C LEU A 58 -12.52 -13.80 -3.91
N THR A 59 -11.22 -13.71 -4.19
CA THR A 59 -10.29 -14.84 -4.16
C THR A 59 -10.43 -15.64 -2.88
N PRO A 60 -10.73 -16.96 -2.96
CA PRO A 60 -10.82 -17.83 -1.78
C PRO A 60 -9.47 -17.94 -1.08
N ASN A 61 -9.49 -18.27 0.20
CA ASN A 61 -8.31 -18.48 1.05
C ASN A 61 -7.46 -17.25 1.36
N LEU A 62 -7.73 -16.08 0.77
CA LEU A 62 -7.14 -14.83 1.23
C LEU A 62 -7.84 -14.32 2.49
N TYR A 63 -7.12 -13.70 3.41
CA TYR A 63 -7.74 -12.93 4.48
C TYR A 63 -8.43 -11.70 3.87
N SER A 64 -9.74 -11.58 4.03
CA SER A 64 -10.49 -10.48 3.44
C SER A 64 -11.80 -10.15 4.18
N PRO A 65 -11.82 -9.12 5.02
CA PRO A 65 -13.04 -8.55 5.56
C PRO A 65 -14.09 -8.14 4.50
N ILE A 66 -13.64 -7.71 3.31
CA ILE A 66 -14.55 -7.43 2.18
C ILE A 66 -15.31 -8.69 1.78
N ARG A 67 -14.60 -9.80 1.51
CA ARG A 67 -15.23 -11.07 1.13
C ARG A 67 -16.17 -11.58 2.22
N ASP A 68 -15.73 -11.52 3.48
CA ASP A 68 -16.50 -12.05 4.61
C ASP A 68 -17.81 -11.28 4.80
N LYS A 69 -17.78 -9.96 4.55
CA LYS A 69 -18.96 -9.11 4.64
C LYS A 69 -19.87 -9.17 3.41
N TYR A 70 -19.29 -9.38 2.22
CA TYR A 70 -19.99 -9.34 0.95
C TYR A 70 -19.69 -10.58 0.08
N PRO A 71 -20.07 -11.79 0.53
CA PRO A 71 -19.64 -13.06 -0.11
C PRO A 71 -20.17 -13.26 -1.53
N ASN A 72 -21.16 -12.50 -1.95
CA ASN A 72 -21.72 -12.55 -3.30
C ASN A 72 -21.31 -11.36 -4.19
N GLY A 73 -20.36 -10.55 -3.74
CA GLY A 73 -19.97 -9.30 -4.39
C GLY A 73 -20.74 -8.09 -3.89
N THR A 74 -20.31 -6.92 -4.31
CA THR A 74 -20.89 -5.64 -3.88
C THR A 74 -20.41 -4.49 -4.78
N ILE A 75 -20.86 -3.28 -4.48
CA ILE A 75 -20.35 -2.05 -5.07
C ILE A 75 -19.83 -1.16 -3.95
N LEU A 76 -18.53 -0.86 -3.96
CA LEU A 76 -17.88 0.00 -2.96
C LEU A 76 -17.20 1.19 -3.63
N PRO A 77 -17.16 2.37 -2.98
CA PRO A 77 -16.30 3.44 -3.43
C PRO A 77 -14.83 3.11 -3.17
N ILE A 78 -13.92 3.67 -3.97
CA ILE A 78 -12.47 3.49 -3.81
C ILE A 78 -12.02 3.83 -2.39
N SER A 79 -12.57 4.89 -1.78
CA SER A 79 -12.30 5.24 -0.39
C SER A 79 -12.54 4.09 0.59
N LYS A 80 -13.61 3.33 0.37
CA LYS A 80 -13.95 2.21 1.26
C LYS A 80 -13.05 1.00 1.05
N ILE A 81 -12.65 0.75 -0.21
CA ILE A 81 -11.66 -0.30 -0.52
C ILE A 81 -10.30 0.05 0.11
N LEU A 82 -9.85 1.31 0.00
CA LEU A 82 -8.63 1.80 0.66
C LEU A 82 -8.69 1.64 2.19
N GLU A 83 -9.84 1.96 2.81
CA GLU A 83 -10.03 1.76 4.26
C GLU A 83 -9.86 0.28 4.64
N TYR A 84 -10.53 -0.65 3.96
CA TYR A 84 -10.37 -2.08 4.21
C TYR A 84 -8.92 -2.54 4.02
N THR A 85 -8.29 -2.11 2.93
CA THR A 85 -6.92 -2.52 2.58
C THR A 85 -5.91 -2.05 3.61
N VAL A 86 -5.97 -0.78 4.02
CA VAL A 86 -4.94 -0.17 4.88
C VAL A 86 -5.23 -0.42 6.36
N SER A 87 -6.48 -0.23 6.83
CA SER A 87 -6.78 -0.31 8.26
C SER A 87 -7.13 -1.71 8.75
N GLN A 88 -7.52 -2.62 7.84
CA GLN A 88 -7.89 -3.99 8.18
C GLN A 88 -7.08 -5.04 7.41
N SER A 89 -6.05 -4.60 6.66
CA SER A 89 -5.15 -5.48 5.90
C SER A 89 -5.85 -6.42 4.91
N ASP A 90 -6.93 -5.96 4.26
CA ASP A 90 -7.73 -6.73 3.32
C ASP A 90 -6.94 -7.07 2.05
N ASN A 91 -6.76 -8.38 1.77
CA ASN A 91 -5.98 -8.85 0.63
C ASN A 91 -6.76 -8.75 -0.69
N VAL A 92 -8.06 -9.00 -0.69
CA VAL A 92 -8.90 -8.80 -1.88
C VAL A 92 -8.95 -7.32 -2.25
N GLY A 93 -9.12 -6.43 -1.26
CA GLY A 93 -9.07 -4.98 -1.47
C GLY A 93 -7.73 -4.53 -2.05
N CYS A 94 -6.63 -5.12 -1.59
CA CYS A 94 -5.28 -4.90 -2.12
C CYS A 94 -5.22 -5.21 -3.62
N ASP A 95 -5.64 -6.40 -4.03
CA ASP A 95 -5.58 -6.86 -5.42
C ASP A 95 -6.54 -6.07 -6.33
N LEU A 96 -7.71 -5.68 -5.81
CA LEU A 96 -8.63 -4.78 -6.52
C LEU A 96 -7.99 -3.41 -6.79
N LEU A 97 -7.26 -2.84 -5.83
CA LEU A 97 -6.58 -1.56 -5.99
C LEU A 97 -5.41 -1.67 -6.98
N LEU A 98 -4.63 -2.74 -6.93
CA LEU A 98 -3.56 -3.01 -7.91
C LEU A 98 -4.15 -3.13 -9.32
N LYS A 99 -5.22 -3.92 -9.49
CA LYS A 99 -5.91 -4.06 -10.78
C LYS A 99 -6.45 -2.72 -11.30
N LEU A 100 -6.97 -1.87 -10.42
CA LEU A 100 -7.49 -0.55 -10.77
C LEU A 100 -6.43 0.35 -11.39
N ILE A 101 -5.23 0.38 -10.83
CA ILE A 101 -4.14 1.27 -11.27
C ILE A 101 -3.26 0.67 -12.38
N GLY A 102 -3.48 -0.58 -12.78
CA GLY A 102 -2.74 -1.24 -13.87
C GLY A 102 -1.67 -2.23 -13.43
N GLY A 103 -1.59 -2.57 -12.15
CA GLY A 103 -0.73 -3.63 -11.62
C GLY A 103 0.38 -3.16 -10.67
N PRO A 104 1.14 -4.10 -10.11
CA PRO A 104 2.22 -3.82 -9.15
C PRO A 104 3.30 -2.87 -9.70
N GLN A 105 3.64 -2.97 -10.98
CA GLN A 105 4.64 -2.15 -11.63
C GLN A 105 4.33 -0.64 -11.54
N VAL A 106 3.06 -0.26 -11.56
CA VAL A 106 2.65 1.14 -11.43
C VAL A 106 2.99 1.70 -10.04
N VAL A 107 2.93 0.85 -9.01
CA VAL A 107 3.34 1.22 -7.66
C VAL A 107 4.85 1.43 -7.61
N GLU A 108 5.63 0.54 -8.21
CA GLU A 108 7.09 0.63 -8.27
C GLU A 108 7.52 1.90 -9.03
N GLU A 109 6.92 2.17 -10.19
CA GLU A 109 7.16 3.40 -10.98
C GLU A 109 6.85 4.68 -10.18
N TYR A 110 5.79 4.66 -9.37
CA TYR A 110 5.45 5.77 -8.49
C TYR A 110 6.57 6.08 -7.49
N PHE A 111 7.19 5.06 -6.89
CA PHE A 111 8.30 5.26 -5.95
C PHE A 111 9.57 5.71 -6.66
N ILE A 112 9.90 5.13 -7.81
CA ILE A 112 11.05 5.56 -8.63
C ILE A 112 10.92 7.04 -9.01
N LYS A 113 9.74 7.47 -9.47
CA LYS A 113 9.44 8.86 -9.83
C LYS A 113 9.60 9.84 -8.66
N ASN A 114 9.37 9.36 -7.44
CA ASN A 114 9.55 10.14 -6.21
C ASN A 114 10.94 9.97 -5.58
N ASN A 115 11.92 9.45 -6.33
CA ASN A 115 13.29 9.21 -5.91
C ASN A 115 13.43 8.28 -4.70
N ILE A 116 12.45 7.43 -4.46
CA ILE A 116 12.52 6.38 -3.44
C ILE A 116 13.01 5.11 -4.13
N LYS A 117 14.17 4.64 -3.71
CA LYS A 117 14.82 3.42 -4.19
C LYS A 117 14.64 2.29 -3.18
N ASP A 118 15.11 1.10 -3.56
CA ASP A 118 15.14 -0.07 -2.67
C ASP A 118 13.75 -0.48 -2.15
N VAL A 119 12.76 -0.37 -3.05
CA VAL A 119 11.40 -0.89 -2.92
C VAL A 119 11.09 -1.68 -4.18
N SER A 120 10.67 -2.92 -4.02
CA SER A 120 10.21 -3.78 -5.12
C SER A 120 8.79 -4.25 -4.83
N ILE A 121 7.90 -4.10 -5.81
CA ILE A 121 6.52 -4.58 -5.74
C ILE A 121 6.20 -5.22 -7.10
N LYS A 122 6.31 -6.55 -7.17
CA LYS A 122 6.21 -7.34 -8.39
C LYS A 122 4.94 -8.16 -8.49
N ILE A 123 4.38 -8.56 -7.36
CA ILE A 123 3.26 -9.50 -7.30
C ILE A 123 2.14 -8.97 -6.40
N ASN A 124 0.94 -9.49 -6.63
CA ASN A 124 -0.24 -9.24 -5.81
C ASN A 124 -0.41 -10.31 -4.70
N GLU A 125 -1.43 -10.18 -3.87
CA GLU A 125 -1.68 -11.10 -2.77
C GLU A 125 -2.08 -12.50 -3.24
N GLU A 126 -2.85 -12.62 -4.31
CA GLU A 126 -3.26 -13.90 -4.88
C GLU A 126 -2.04 -14.73 -5.32
N VAL A 127 -1.10 -14.13 -6.04
CA VAL A 127 0.14 -14.78 -6.49
C VAL A 127 1.02 -15.15 -5.30
N GLN A 128 1.16 -14.27 -4.33
CA GLN A 128 1.95 -14.53 -3.12
C GLN A 128 1.36 -15.68 -2.31
N GLN A 129 0.03 -15.75 -2.18
CA GLN A 129 -0.64 -16.84 -1.46
C GLN A 129 -0.55 -18.19 -2.19
N ALA A 130 -0.56 -18.18 -3.52
CA ALA A 130 -0.43 -19.40 -4.32
C ALA A 130 0.97 -20.03 -4.21
N ASN A 131 2.01 -19.23 -3.99
CA ASN A 131 3.38 -19.70 -3.79
C ASN A 131 4.09 -18.81 -2.75
N TRP A 132 4.23 -19.35 -1.54
CA TRP A 132 4.80 -18.62 -0.40
C TRP A 132 6.25 -18.15 -0.61
N ASP A 133 7.04 -18.85 -1.42
CA ASP A 133 8.42 -18.45 -1.71
C ASP A 133 8.49 -17.13 -2.49
N LEU A 134 7.42 -16.79 -3.23
CA LEU A 134 7.33 -15.51 -3.94
C LEU A 134 7.16 -14.30 -3.02
N GLN A 135 6.98 -14.47 -1.72
CA GLN A 135 6.91 -13.36 -0.77
C GLN A 135 8.13 -12.42 -0.85
N PHE A 136 9.27 -12.95 -1.29
CA PHE A 136 10.52 -12.19 -1.43
C PHE A 136 10.59 -11.33 -2.70
N GLU A 137 9.62 -11.45 -3.63
CA GLU A 137 9.51 -10.57 -4.79
C GLU A 137 9.05 -9.15 -4.40
N ASN A 138 8.24 -9.04 -3.33
CA ASN A 138 7.85 -7.78 -2.74
C ASN A 138 8.74 -7.48 -1.53
N TRP A 139 9.72 -6.61 -1.71
CA TRP A 139 10.70 -6.33 -0.65
C TRP A 139 11.02 -4.83 -0.52
N THR A 140 11.56 -4.47 0.61
CA THR A 140 12.16 -3.16 0.87
C THR A 140 13.36 -3.30 1.80
N THR A 141 14.14 -2.22 1.91
CA THR A 141 15.15 -2.10 2.96
C THR A 141 14.59 -1.31 4.15
N PRO A 142 15.09 -1.51 5.37
CA PRO A 142 14.71 -0.69 6.52
C PRO A 142 14.90 0.81 6.28
N LYS A 143 15.96 1.22 5.59
CA LYS A 143 16.20 2.62 5.24
C LYS A 143 15.14 3.15 4.29
N ALA A 144 14.81 2.40 3.22
CA ALA A 144 13.79 2.80 2.26
C ALA A 144 12.40 2.86 2.89
N ALA A 145 12.04 1.89 3.74
CA ALA A 145 10.77 1.92 4.47
C ALA A 145 10.65 3.18 5.35
N ASN A 146 11.74 3.57 6.02
CA ASN A 146 11.77 4.79 6.82
C ASN A 146 11.68 6.05 5.94
N GLU A 147 12.32 6.04 4.77
CA GLU A 147 12.23 7.14 3.82
C GLU A 147 10.80 7.34 3.30
N VAL A 148 10.09 6.26 2.92
CA VAL A 148 8.68 6.32 2.53
C VAL A 148 7.84 6.98 3.63
N LEU A 149 7.99 6.52 4.87
CA LEU A 149 7.27 7.10 6.01
C LEU A 149 7.63 8.56 6.26
N SER A 150 8.90 8.91 6.14
CA SER A 150 9.39 10.29 6.35
C SER A 150 8.87 11.23 5.25
N GLN A 151 8.95 10.83 3.99
CA GLN A 151 8.41 11.61 2.88
C GLN A 151 6.91 11.79 2.99
N PHE A 152 6.17 10.75 3.37
CA PHE A 152 4.75 10.84 3.65
C PHE A 152 4.46 11.76 4.84
N TYR A 153 5.12 11.56 5.98
CA TYR A 153 4.87 12.32 7.21
C TYR A 153 5.04 13.82 7.02
N TYR A 154 6.16 14.22 6.42
CA TYR A 154 6.44 15.62 6.19
C TYR A 154 5.73 16.21 4.97
N ASN A 155 5.39 15.38 4.00
CA ASN A 155 4.77 15.74 2.71
C ASN A 155 5.41 16.96 2.03
N LYS A 156 6.71 17.19 2.28
CA LYS A 156 7.46 18.37 1.78
C LYS A 156 7.54 18.40 0.25
N THR A 157 7.64 17.23 -0.38
CA THR A 157 7.69 17.07 -1.83
C THR A 157 6.30 17.10 -2.48
N LYS A 158 5.24 17.33 -1.67
CA LYS A 158 3.84 17.22 -2.10
C LYS A 158 3.55 15.87 -2.71
N LEU A 159 4.01 14.81 -2.05
CA LEU A 159 3.78 13.43 -2.44
C LEU A 159 2.28 13.15 -2.68
N LEU A 160 1.42 13.79 -1.89
CA LEU A 160 -0.03 13.77 -2.00
C LEU A 160 -0.61 15.18 -1.82
N SER A 161 -1.78 15.42 -2.43
CA SER A 161 -2.59 16.59 -2.11
C SER A 161 -3.02 16.58 -0.64
N LYS A 162 -3.39 17.75 -0.10
CA LYS A 162 -3.88 17.81 1.28
C LYS A 162 -5.07 16.87 1.52
N LYS A 163 -5.98 16.76 0.56
CA LYS A 163 -7.18 15.90 0.65
C LYS A 163 -6.80 14.42 0.76
N SER A 164 -5.91 13.94 -0.10
CA SER A 164 -5.44 12.57 -0.09
C SER A 164 -4.59 12.26 1.14
N TYR A 165 -3.75 13.21 1.55
CA TYR A 165 -2.97 13.11 2.77
C TYR A 165 -3.85 12.97 4.03
N ASP A 166 -4.84 13.85 4.19
CA ASP A 166 -5.76 13.82 5.34
C ASP A 166 -6.58 12.51 5.36
N PHE A 167 -6.99 12.04 4.17
CA PHE A 167 -7.72 10.79 4.02
C PHE A 167 -6.90 9.58 4.50
N ILE A 168 -5.69 9.39 3.97
CA ILE A 168 -4.87 8.23 4.34
C ILE A 168 -4.42 8.29 5.79
N TRP A 169 -4.10 9.48 6.30
CA TRP A 169 -3.75 9.68 7.69
C TRP A 169 -4.88 9.29 8.65
N LYS A 170 -6.11 9.70 8.32
CA LYS A 170 -7.31 9.28 9.05
C LYS A 170 -7.52 7.77 9.00
N THR A 171 -7.32 7.16 7.82
CA THR A 171 -7.45 5.71 7.63
C THR A 171 -6.44 4.94 8.48
N MET A 172 -5.17 5.36 8.50
CA MET A 172 -4.12 4.74 9.31
C MET A 172 -4.41 4.87 10.83
N LYS A 173 -4.88 6.04 11.28
CA LYS A 173 -5.30 6.23 12.69
C LYS A 173 -6.48 5.35 13.11
N GLY A 174 -7.27 4.90 12.15
CA GLY A 174 -8.43 4.01 12.37
C GLY A 174 -8.05 2.53 12.38
N THR A 175 -6.77 2.17 12.24
CA THR A 175 -6.31 0.78 12.31
C THR A 175 -6.62 0.20 13.69
N LYS A 176 -7.24 -0.98 13.67
CA LYS A 176 -7.50 -1.79 14.87
C LYS A 176 -6.60 -3.02 14.77
N THR A 177 -5.67 -3.14 15.67
CA THR A 177 -4.82 -4.31 15.86
C THR A 177 -5.43 -5.23 16.90
#